data_172008645955f93b1232ba4933eaaa10
#
_entry.id   172008645955f93b1232ba4933eaaa10
#
_cell.length_a   1.000
_cell.length_b   1.000
_cell.length_c   1.000
_cell.angle_alpha   90.00
_cell.angle_beta   90.00
_cell.angle_gamma   90.00
#
_symmetry.space_group_name_H-M   'P 1'
#
loop_
_entity.id
_entity.type
_entity.pdbx_description
1 polymer ?
#
loop_
_entity_poly.entity_id
_entity_poly.type
_entity_poly.pdbx_seq_one_letter_code
_entity_poly.pdbx_strand_id
1 'polypeptide(L)'
;MKPYIICHMMSSVDGRIDCAMTAEIEKTDVYYQALDRLHFDAVLEGRVSRQIHYALPAPFKANDMVPIGEEKYHIAHPADHYEIAIDTHGTLKWPKDASNNNLLVITDEQCPQEYHGYLTANDISWIACGKKGIDLCRSMEILGEKFGVKRLGIVGGGHINGAFLQAGLLDEVSLMIGGGIDGRAGMAAVFDGIRQTDYPPRY
;
A
#
# COMPACT_ATOMS: atom_id res chain seq x y z
N MET A 1 19.14 2.86 0.25
CA MET A 1 18.88 1.86 1.34
C MET A 1 17.38 1.80 1.59
N LYS A 2 16.78 0.59 1.63
CA LYS A 2 15.35 0.44 1.88
C LYS A 2 14.97 0.89 3.30
N PRO A 3 13.73 1.31 3.57
CA PRO A 3 13.23 1.55 4.91
C PRO A 3 13.18 0.25 5.75
N TYR A 4 13.06 0.38 7.07
CA TYR A 4 12.66 -0.70 7.96
C TYR A 4 11.15 -0.90 7.82
N ILE A 5 10.71 -2.11 7.44
CA ILE A 5 9.34 -2.37 7.01
C ILE A 5 8.60 -3.25 8.02
N ILE A 6 7.52 -2.72 8.59
CA ILE A 6 6.68 -3.38 9.56
C ILE A 6 5.29 -3.62 8.95
N CYS A 7 4.85 -4.87 8.88
CA CYS A 7 3.46 -5.18 8.59
C CYS A 7 2.64 -5.04 9.88
N HIS A 8 1.78 -4.02 9.99
CA HIS A 8 0.93 -3.80 11.16
C HIS A 8 -0.53 -4.03 10.80
N MET A 9 -1.16 -5.03 11.42
CA MET A 9 -2.52 -5.45 11.10
C MET A 9 -3.33 -5.74 12.35
N MET A 10 -4.66 -5.60 12.22
CA MET A 10 -5.63 -6.15 13.16
C MET A 10 -6.39 -7.29 12.51
N SER A 11 -6.62 -8.38 13.22
CA SER A 11 -7.35 -9.54 12.74
C SER A 11 -8.25 -10.17 13.79
N SER A 12 -9.21 -10.99 13.34
CA SER A 12 -9.90 -11.95 14.21
C SER A 12 -8.97 -13.09 14.65
N VAL A 13 -9.42 -13.91 15.60
CA VAL A 13 -8.70 -15.11 16.06
C VAL A 13 -8.37 -16.09 14.91
N ASP A 14 -9.25 -16.18 13.91
CA ASP A 14 -9.05 -17.01 12.70
C ASP A 14 -8.35 -16.24 11.54
N GLY A 15 -7.71 -15.09 11.84
CA GLY A 15 -6.80 -14.38 10.94
C GLY A 15 -7.47 -13.53 9.84
N ARG A 16 -8.76 -13.19 9.95
CA ARG A 16 -9.49 -12.37 8.99
C ARG A 16 -9.30 -10.87 9.27
N ILE A 17 -9.26 -10.06 8.21
CA ILE A 17 -8.92 -8.63 8.27
C ILE A 17 -10.01 -7.71 7.71
N ASP A 18 -11.23 -8.19 7.56
CA ASP A 18 -12.36 -7.34 7.14
C ASP A 18 -12.58 -6.20 8.15
N CYS A 19 -12.46 -4.95 7.71
CA CYS A 19 -12.57 -3.77 8.58
C CYS A 19 -13.92 -3.68 9.29
N ALA A 20 -15.02 -4.06 8.63
CA ALA A 20 -16.34 -4.04 9.24
C ALA A 20 -16.42 -5.05 10.39
N MET A 21 -15.85 -6.24 10.19
CA MET A 21 -15.81 -7.27 11.22
C MET A 21 -14.84 -6.92 12.34
N THR A 22 -13.64 -6.42 12.04
CA THR A 22 -12.66 -6.04 13.08
C THR A 22 -13.16 -4.91 13.95
N ALA A 23 -13.94 -3.97 13.42
CA ALA A 23 -14.56 -2.90 14.19
C ALA A 23 -15.63 -3.40 15.21
N GLU A 24 -16.24 -4.56 14.94
CA GLU A 24 -17.21 -5.17 15.87
C GLU A 24 -16.55 -5.95 17.02
N ILE A 25 -15.34 -6.48 16.80
CA ILE A 25 -14.64 -7.31 17.79
C ILE A 25 -13.66 -6.52 18.68
N GLU A 26 -13.25 -5.33 18.27
CA GLU A 26 -12.37 -4.44 19.02
C GLU A 26 -12.60 -2.98 18.61
N LYS A 27 -12.40 -2.05 19.55
CA LYS A 27 -12.47 -0.63 19.21
C LYS A 27 -11.35 -0.23 18.27
N THR A 28 -11.70 0.42 17.18
CA THR A 28 -10.74 0.87 16.14
C THR A 28 -9.70 1.86 16.66
N ASP A 29 -10.02 2.64 17.72
CA ASP A 29 -9.07 3.56 18.35
C ASP A 29 -7.84 2.84 18.93
N VAL A 30 -7.99 1.62 19.44
CA VAL A 30 -6.86 0.81 19.95
C VAL A 30 -5.86 0.49 18.83
N TYR A 31 -6.36 0.17 17.62
CA TYR A 31 -5.52 -0.05 16.44
C TYR A 31 -4.72 1.21 16.06
N TYR A 32 -5.40 2.37 15.97
CA TYR A 32 -4.74 3.62 15.62
C TYR A 32 -3.74 4.09 16.68
N GLN A 33 -4.05 3.92 17.97
CA GLN A 33 -3.08 4.19 19.04
C GLN A 33 -1.84 3.29 18.96
N ALA A 34 -2.00 2.04 18.56
CA ALA A 34 -0.86 1.14 18.34
C ALA A 34 -0.05 1.56 17.10
N LEU A 35 -0.73 1.97 16.03
CA LEU A 35 -0.11 2.49 14.81
C LEU A 35 0.75 3.73 15.10
N ASP A 36 0.21 4.68 15.86
CA ASP A 36 0.91 5.92 16.25
C ASP A 36 2.21 5.64 17.03
N ARG A 37 2.19 4.62 17.91
CA ARG A 37 3.38 4.21 18.70
C ARG A 37 4.51 3.62 17.86
N LEU A 38 4.22 3.18 16.65
CA LEU A 38 5.23 2.61 15.75
C LEU A 38 6.02 3.70 15.00
N HIS A 39 5.58 4.97 15.07
CA HIS A 39 6.27 6.14 14.50
C HIS A 39 6.71 5.93 13.05
N PHE A 40 5.78 5.65 12.17
CA PHE A 40 6.05 5.49 10.75
C PHE A 40 6.27 6.83 10.05
N ASP A 41 7.29 6.89 9.18
CA ASP A 41 7.48 8.01 8.23
C ASP A 41 6.53 7.88 7.03
N ALA A 42 6.01 6.68 6.79
CA ALA A 42 5.00 6.42 5.77
C ALA A 42 4.15 5.20 6.09
N VAL A 43 2.90 5.20 5.62
CA VAL A 43 2.03 4.02 5.64
C VAL A 43 1.61 3.65 4.22
N LEU A 44 1.58 2.35 3.93
CA LEU A 44 1.29 1.82 2.60
C LEU A 44 0.09 0.88 2.62
N GLU A 45 -0.83 1.15 1.71
CA GLU A 45 -2.02 0.33 1.47
C GLU A 45 -2.17 -0.06 0.00
N GLY A 46 -2.86 -1.16 -0.21
CA GLY A 46 -3.20 -1.64 -1.54
C GLY A 46 -4.34 -0.85 -2.20
N ARG A 47 -4.45 -0.99 -3.53
CA ARG A 47 -5.45 -0.32 -4.37
C ARG A 47 -6.89 -0.47 -3.84
N VAL A 48 -7.28 -1.67 -3.38
CA VAL A 48 -8.67 -1.92 -2.94
C VAL A 48 -9.02 -1.10 -1.70
N SER A 49 -8.14 -1.07 -0.69
CA SER A 49 -8.34 -0.26 0.52
C SER A 49 -8.41 1.24 0.17
N ARG A 50 -7.49 1.71 -0.67
CA ARG A 50 -7.48 3.12 -1.11
C ARG A 50 -8.71 3.48 -1.94
N GLN A 51 -9.24 2.57 -2.77
CA GLN A 51 -10.47 2.80 -3.52
C GLN A 51 -11.70 2.93 -2.59
N ILE A 52 -11.76 2.12 -1.54
CA ILE A 52 -12.90 2.12 -0.62
C ILE A 52 -12.93 3.36 0.28
N HIS A 53 -11.76 3.79 0.76
CA HIS A 53 -11.68 4.77 1.84
C HIS A 53 -11.31 6.19 1.39
N TYR A 54 -10.60 6.35 0.25
CA TYR A 54 -9.97 7.64 -0.08
C TYR A 54 -10.15 8.08 -1.53
N ALA A 55 -10.17 7.15 -2.49
CA ALA A 55 -10.28 7.51 -3.90
C ALA A 55 -11.73 7.83 -4.30
N LEU A 56 -11.89 8.56 -5.40
CA LEU A 56 -13.22 8.83 -5.98
C LEU A 56 -13.83 7.52 -6.50
N PRO A 57 -15.17 7.37 -6.46
CA PRO A 57 -15.84 6.15 -6.93
C PRO A 57 -15.57 5.82 -8.41
N ALA A 58 -15.51 6.86 -9.26
CA ALA A 58 -15.20 6.69 -10.67
C ALA A 58 -13.70 6.48 -10.89
N PRO A 59 -13.27 5.44 -11.65
CA PRO A 59 -11.86 5.23 -11.91
C PRO A 59 -11.28 6.32 -12.81
N PHE A 60 -9.97 6.53 -12.72
CA PHE A 60 -9.24 7.26 -13.75
C PHE A 60 -9.26 6.43 -15.05
N LYS A 61 -9.44 7.12 -16.17
CA LYS A 61 -9.41 6.52 -17.51
C LYS A 61 -8.48 7.34 -18.37
N ALA A 62 -7.36 6.75 -18.76
CA ALA A 62 -6.47 7.34 -19.73
C ALA A 62 -7.12 7.35 -21.12
N ASN A 63 -6.96 8.44 -21.86
CA ASN A 63 -7.35 8.51 -23.28
C ASN A 63 -6.30 7.84 -24.17
N ASP A 64 -5.04 7.88 -23.73
CA ASP A 64 -3.91 7.25 -24.39
C ASP A 64 -3.22 6.26 -23.41
N MET A 65 -3.02 5.05 -23.90
CA MET A 65 -2.41 3.95 -23.14
C MET A 65 -0.88 3.85 -23.36
N VAL A 66 -0.25 4.91 -23.86
CA VAL A 66 1.22 4.95 -23.98
C VAL A 66 1.83 4.83 -22.59
N PRO A 67 2.60 3.76 -22.30
CA PRO A 67 3.20 3.55 -21.01
C PRO A 67 4.28 4.61 -20.73
N ILE A 68 4.56 4.88 -19.45
CA ILE A 68 5.71 5.71 -19.07
C ILE A 68 7.03 5.08 -19.54
N GLY A 69 7.11 3.73 -19.56
CA GLY A 69 8.13 2.94 -20.22
C GLY A 69 9.52 2.93 -19.57
N GLU A 70 9.69 3.64 -18.46
CA GLU A 70 10.97 3.76 -17.74
C GLU A 70 10.77 3.91 -16.24
N GLU A 71 11.78 3.52 -15.45
CA GLU A 71 11.83 3.84 -14.03
C GLU A 71 11.90 5.36 -13.86
N LYS A 72 10.94 5.91 -13.11
CA LYS A 72 10.85 7.35 -12.88
C LYS A 72 10.14 7.66 -11.57
N TYR A 73 10.41 8.81 -11.00
CA TYR A 73 9.68 9.30 -9.82
C TYR A 73 9.49 10.82 -9.90
N HIS A 74 8.50 11.30 -9.15
CA HIS A 74 8.20 12.70 -8.97
C HIS A 74 7.91 12.97 -7.49
N ILE A 75 8.57 13.98 -6.93
CA ILE A 75 8.32 14.47 -5.59
C ILE A 75 7.59 15.80 -5.73
N ALA A 76 6.29 15.81 -5.46
CA ALA A 76 5.50 17.03 -5.49
C ALA A 76 5.93 17.96 -4.34
N HIS A 77 5.94 17.43 -3.12
CA HIS A 77 6.42 18.11 -1.92
C HIS A 77 7.19 17.16 -1.02
N PRO A 78 8.39 17.53 -0.52
CA PRO A 78 9.04 16.78 0.56
C PRO A 78 8.16 16.80 1.81
N ALA A 79 8.02 15.66 2.46
CA ALA A 79 7.18 15.51 3.66
C ALA A 79 7.83 14.61 4.70
N ASP A 80 7.49 14.83 5.96
CA ASP A 80 7.93 13.97 7.07
C ASP A 80 7.09 12.70 7.21
N HIS A 81 5.92 12.66 6.55
CA HIS A 81 5.05 11.51 6.50
C HIS A 81 4.37 11.40 5.13
N TYR A 82 4.29 10.17 4.59
CA TYR A 82 3.61 9.87 3.33
C TYR A 82 2.50 8.84 3.48
N GLU A 83 1.37 9.10 2.82
CA GLU A 83 0.29 8.16 2.61
C GLU A 83 0.49 7.46 1.26
N ILE A 84 0.88 6.17 1.26
CA ILE A 84 1.27 5.47 0.03
C ILE A 84 0.15 4.57 -0.48
N ALA A 85 -0.15 4.69 -1.76
CA ALA A 85 -1.07 3.83 -2.49
C ALA A 85 -0.33 2.96 -3.52
N ILE A 86 -0.56 1.66 -3.50
CA ILE A 86 -0.18 0.78 -4.62
C ILE A 86 -1.30 0.81 -5.65
N ASP A 87 -1.03 1.31 -6.85
CA ASP A 87 -1.96 1.33 -7.98
C ASP A 87 -1.26 0.96 -9.29
N THR A 88 -0.94 -0.31 -9.46
CA THR A 88 -0.07 -0.83 -10.53
C THR A 88 -0.37 -0.24 -11.90
N HIS A 89 -1.65 -0.08 -12.24
CA HIS A 89 -2.08 0.30 -13.58
C HIS A 89 -2.65 1.72 -13.69
N GLY A 90 -2.60 2.52 -12.63
CA GLY A 90 -3.08 3.90 -12.66
C GLY A 90 -4.59 4.03 -12.82
N THR A 91 -5.35 3.35 -11.98
CA THR A 91 -6.81 3.33 -12.05
C THR A 91 -7.51 4.16 -10.99
N LEU A 92 -6.81 4.52 -9.91
CA LEU A 92 -7.39 5.32 -8.85
C LEU A 92 -7.50 6.79 -9.27
N LYS A 93 -8.66 7.36 -9.04
CA LYS A 93 -8.89 8.79 -9.22
C LYS A 93 -8.99 9.47 -7.87
N TRP A 94 -8.22 10.50 -7.66
CA TRP A 94 -8.05 11.14 -6.37
C TRP A 94 -8.92 12.40 -6.24
N PRO A 95 -9.46 12.72 -5.04
CA PRO A 95 -10.08 14.02 -4.78
C PRO A 95 -9.04 15.14 -4.86
N LYS A 96 -9.50 16.37 -5.04
CA LYS A 96 -8.61 17.55 -5.25
C LYS A 96 -7.72 17.87 -4.05
N ASP A 97 -8.10 17.44 -2.86
CA ASP A 97 -7.40 17.64 -1.60
C ASP A 97 -6.53 16.43 -1.19
N ALA A 98 -6.39 15.43 -2.06
CA ALA A 98 -5.57 14.24 -1.77
C ALA A 98 -4.10 14.58 -1.49
N SER A 99 -3.57 15.64 -2.13
CA SER A 99 -2.20 16.12 -1.89
C SER A 99 -1.97 16.64 -0.47
N ASN A 100 -3.01 17.10 0.23
CA ASN A 100 -2.90 17.58 1.61
C ASN A 100 -2.43 16.50 2.60
N ASN A 101 -2.60 15.22 2.25
CA ASN A 101 -2.16 14.08 3.06
C ASN A 101 -0.80 13.52 2.60
N ASN A 102 -0.03 14.29 1.81
CA ASN A 102 1.25 13.86 1.26
C ASN A 102 1.14 12.51 0.53
N LEU A 103 0.11 12.38 -0.30
CA LEU A 103 -0.15 11.15 -1.06
C LEU A 103 1.00 10.86 -2.01
N LEU A 104 1.42 9.58 -2.01
CA LEU A 104 2.39 9.02 -2.94
C LEU A 104 1.80 7.78 -3.61
N VAL A 105 1.83 7.71 -4.92
CA VAL A 105 1.30 6.58 -5.68
C VAL A 105 2.44 5.77 -6.30
N ILE A 106 2.46 4.45 -6.09
CA ILE A 106 3.43 3.56 -6.71
C ILE A 106 2.74 2.78 -7.82
N THR A 107 3.31 2.84 -9.02
CA THR A 107 2.85 2.17 -10.24
C THR A 107 3.95 1.31 -10.85
N ASP A 108 3.63 0.54 -11.88
CA ASP A 108 4.66 -0.05 -12.75
C ASP A 108 4.99 0.83 -13.97
N GLU A 109 5.99 0.43 -14.75
CA GLU A 109 6.43 1.13 -15.96
C GLU A 109 5.43 0.98 -17.13
N GLN A 110 4.43 0.10 -17.04
CA GLN A 110 3.37 -0.06 -18.03
C GLN A 110 2.17 0.87 -17.77
N CYS A 111 2.15 1.52 -16.61
CA CYS A 111 1.13 2.51 -16.30
C CYS A 111 1.17 3.67 -17.30
N PRO A 112 0.01 4.12 -17.84
CA PRO A 112 -0.04 5.22 -18.80
C PRO A 112 0.65 6.49 -18.30
N GLN A 113 1.47 7.11 -19.14
CA GLN A 113 2.11 8.40 -18.81
C GLN A 113 1.08 9.52 -18.54
N GLU A 114 -0.13 9.42 -19.10
CA GLU A 114 -1.22 10.36 -18.84
C GLU A 114 -1.64 10.32 -17.37
N TYR A 115 -1.61 9.13 -16.72
CA TYR A 115 -1.88 9.02 -15.29
C TYR A 115 -0.82 9.74 -14.44
N HIS A 116 0.45 9.60 -14.77
CA HIS A 116 1.54 10.33 -14.08
C HIS A 116 1.43 11.84 -14.30
N GLY A 117 1.02 12.28 -15.51
CA GLY A 117 0.68 13.66 -15.78
C GLY A 117 -0.48 14.16 -14.90
N TYR A 118 -1.52 13.35 -14.74
CA TYR A 118 -2.64 13.64 -13.86
C TYR A 118 -2.19 13.75 -12.39
N LEU A 119 -1.37 12.82 -11.89
CA LEU A 119 -0.84 12.88 -10.52
C LEU A 119 -0.03 14.15 -10.30
N THR A 120 0.89 14.45 -11.22
CA THR A 120 1.73 15.66 -11.16
C THR A 120 0.90 16.95 -11.16
N ALA A 121 -0.12 17.02 -12.02
CA ALA A 121 -1.01 18.20 -12.11
C ALA A 121 -1.90 18.41 -10.87
N ASN A 122 -2.01 17.38 -10.00
CA ASN A 122 -2.74 17.43 -8.74
C ASN A 122 -1.80 17.42 -7.52
N ASP A 123 -0.53 17.77 -7.70
CA ASP A 123 0.48 17.84 -6.63
C ASP A 123 0.62 16.53 -5.84
N ILE A 124 0.50 15.38 -6.53
CA ILE A 124 0.63 14.04 -5.95
C ILE A 124 1.99 13.47 -6.36
N SER A 125 2.75 13.02 -5.36
CA SER A 125 4.02 12.32 -5.58
C SER A 125 3.80 10.93 -6.18
N TRP A 126 4.75 10.44 -6.99
CA TRP A 126 4.63 9.10 -7.55
C TRP A 126 5.98 8.45 -7.84
N ILE A 127 5.96 7.12 -7.90
CA ILE A 127 7.06 6.24 -8.36
C ILE A 127 6.50 5.30 -9.42
N ALA A 128 7.16 5.23 -10.57
CA ALA A 128 6.93 4.22 -11.61
C ALA A 128 8.15 3.29 -11.64
N CYS A 129 7.95 1.99 -11.36
CA CYS A 129 9.06 1.05 -11.25
C CYS A 129 8.61 -0.39 -11.49
N GLY A 130 9.32 -1.09 -12.37
CA GLY A 130 9.06 -2.49 -12.72
C GLY A 130 8.38 -2.68 -14.07
N LYS A 131 8.94 -3.57 -14.90
CA LYS A 131 8.49 -3.76 -16.31
C LYS A 131 7.28 -4.66 -16.46
N LYS A 132 6.99 -5.54 -15.50
CA LYS A 132 5.91 -6.53 -15.52
C LYS A 132 5.24 -6.60 -14.16
N GLY A 133 4.63 -5.50 -13.76
CA GLY A 133 4.18 -5.28 -12.39
C GLY A 133 5.22 -4.49 -11.60
N ILE A 134 4.83 -3.99 -10.44
CA ILE A 134 5.69 -3.17 -9.57
C ILE A 134 6.87 -4.02 -9.07
N ASP A 135 8.08 -3.50 -9.24
CA ASP A 135 9.27 -4.00 -8.54
C ASP A 135 9.28 -3.44 -7.11
N LEU A 136 8.77 -4.24 -6.16
CA LEU A 136 8.67 -3.82 -4.77
C LEU A 136 10.04 -3.54 -4.15
N CYS A 137 11.06 -4.36 -4.46
CA CYS A 137 12.40 -4.17 -3.92
C CYS A 137 12.97 -2.81 -4.34
N ARG A 138 12.90 -2.54 -5.64
CA ARG A 138 13.40 -1.29 -6.21
C ARG A 138 12.58 -0.08 -5.76
N SER A 139 11.26 -0.22 -5.68
CA SER A 139 10.37 0.84 -5.18
C SER A 139 10.72 1.23 -3.73
N MET A 140 11.05 0.25 -2.88
CA MET A 140 11.46 0.52 -1.49
C MET A 140 12.83 1.19 -1.40
N GLU A 141 13.76 0.87 -2.30
CA GLU A 141 15.03 1.60 -2.40
C GLU A 141 14.82 3.07 -2.77
N ILE A 142 14.00 3.33 -3.81
CA ILE A 142 13.65 4.70 -4.23
C ILE A 142 12.98 5.46 -3.07
N LEU A 143 12.04 4.80 -2.37
CA LEU A 143 11.34 5.39 -1.24
C LEU A 143 12.30 5.83 -0.13
N GLY A 144 13.26 4.98 0.23
CA GLY A 144 14.28 5.31 1.23
C GLY A 144 15.29 6.37 0.76
N GLU A 145 15.74 6.30 -0.50
CA GLU A 145 16.80 7.17 -1.03
C GLU A 145 16.32 8.55 -1.48
N LYS A 146 15.13 8.62 -2.06
CA LYS A 146 14.61 9.84 -2.69
C LYS A 146 13.56 10.54 -1.85
N PHE A 147 12.75 9.78 -1.12
CA PHE A 147 11.70 10.32 -0.26
C PHE A 147 12.09 10.38 1.22
N GLY A 148 13.25 9.81 1.59
CA GLY A 148 13.79 9.87 2.95
C GLY A 148 13.07 8.99 3.97
N VAL A 149 12.18 8.09 3.53
CA VAL A 149 11.43 7.19 4.41
C VAL A 149 12.38 6.17 5.05
N LYS A 150 12.38 6.10 6.38
CA LYS A 150 13.21 5.18 7.18
C LYS A 150 12.40 4.07 7.82
N ARG A 151 11.14 4.35 8.19
CA ARG A 151 10.21 3.38 8.79
C ARG A 151 8.91 3.38 7.99
N LEU A 152 8.56 2.22 7.42
CA LEU A 152 7.37 2.04 6.59
C LEU A 152 6.40 1.07 7.28
N GLY A 153 5.15 1.47 7.47
CA GLY A 153 4.06 0.61 7.87
C GLY A 153 3.32 0.04 6.67
N ILE A 154 3.24 -1.29 6.56
CA ILE A 154 2.31 -1.94 5.64
C ILE A 154 1.03 -2.23 6.41
N VAL A 155 -0.06 -1.54 6.05
CA VAL A 155 -1.33 -1.58 6.79
C VAL A 155 -2.48 -2.22 5.99
N GLY A 156 -2.12 -3.03 5.00
CA GLY A 156 -3.07 -3.90 4.34
C GLY A 156 -3.27 -3.62 2.84
N GLY A 157 -4.15 -4.39 2.06
CA GLY A 157 -4.77 -5.64 2.50
C GLY A 157 -3.88 -6.88 2.32
N GLY A 158 -4.48 -8.06 2.57
CA GLY A 158 -3.74 -9.32 2.62
C GLY A 158 -2.86 -9.62 1.42
N HIS A 159 -3.26 -9.27 0.20
CA HIS A 159 -2.45 -9.45 -1.02
C HIS A 159 -1.18 -8.60 -1.02
N ILE A 160 -1.25 -7.37 -0.51
CA ILE A 160 -0.06 -6.50 -0.37
C ILE A 160 0.87 -7.09 0.69
N ASN A 161 0.34 -7.48 1.85
CA ASN A 161 1.12 -8.13 2.90
C ASN A 161 1.81 -9.40 2.38
N GLY A 162 1.07 -10.24 1.64
CA GLY A 162 1.61 -11.46 1.01
C GLY A 162 2.71 -11.17 -0.02
N ALA A 163 2.54 -10.12 -0.84
CA ALA A 163 3.55 -9.72 -1.82
C ALA A 163 4.85 -9.25 -1.15
N PHE A 164 4.75 -8.44 -0.08
CA PHE A 164 5.93 -8.01 0.69
C PHE A 164 6.61 -9.17 1.42
N LEU A 165 5.82 -10.12 1.97
CA LEU A 165 6.36 -11.34 2.58
C LEU A 165 7.11 -12.19 1.54
N GLN A 166 6.51 -12.43 0.37
CA GLN A 166 7.11 -13.22 -0.70
C GLN A 166 8.38 -12.56 -1.25
N ALA A 167 8.43 -11.24 -1.30
CA ALA A 167 9.62 -10.48 -1.71
C ALA A 167 10.73 -10.47 -0.64
N GLY A 168 10.49 -10.97 0.56
CA GLY A 168 11.46 -10.95 1.67
C GLY A 168 11.74 -9.53 2.18
N LEU A 169 10.76 -8.65 2.10
CA LEU A 169 10.91 -7.22 2.42
C LEU A 169 10.51 -6.88 3.85
N LEU A 170 9.70 -7.73 4.51
CA LEU A 170 9.25 -7.47 5.87
C LEU A 170 10.38 -7.68 6.87
N ASP A 171 10.64 -6.68 7.70
CA ASP A 171 11.57 -6.75 8.82
C ASP A 171 10.86 -7.15 10.13
N GLU A 172 9.55 -6.83 10.24
CA GLU A 172 8.74 -7.10 11.44
C GLU A 172 7.26 -7.33 11.08
N VAL A 173 6.57 -8.16 11.87
CA VAL A 173 5.11 -8.30 11.84
C VAL A 173 4.55 -7.95 13.20
N SER A 174 3.72 -6.92 13.26
CA SER A 174 2.97 -6.48 14.42
C SER A 174 1.49 -6.82 14.21
N LEU A 175 0.98 -7.80 14.96
CA LEU A 175 -0.38 -8.28 14.79
C LEU A 175 -1.20 -8.08 16.07
N MET A 176 -2.30 -7.33 15.96
CA MET A 176 -3.32 -7.22 16.97
C MET A 176 -4.41 -8.27 16.71
N ILE A 177 -4.69 -9.12 17.67
CA ILE A 177 -5.72 -10.17 17.56
C ILE A 177 -6.91 -9.77 18.42
N GLY A 178 -8.02 -9.42 17.78
CA GLY A 178 -9.30 -9.20 18.45
C GLY A 178 -9.93 -10.53 18.90
N GLY A 179 -10.69 -10.50 20.00
CA GLY A 179 -11.25 -11.69 20.66
C GLY A 179 -12.41 -12.38 19.93
N GLY A 180 -12.70 -12.01 18.68
CA GLY A 180 -13.79 -12.57 17.86
C GLY A 180 -13.31 -13.56 16.79
N ILE A 181 -14.23 -14.38 16.30
CA ILE A 181 -14.03 -15.31 15.19
C ILE A 181 -14.94 -14.88 14.03
N ASP A 182 -14.38 -14.68 12.83
CA ASP A 182 -15.16 -14.35 11.63
C ASP A 182 -15.87 -15.59 11.06
N GLY A 183 -15.15 -16.68 10.84
CA GLY A 183 -15.68 -17.96 10.33
C GLY A 183 -16.18 -17.94 8.90
N ARG A 184 -16.24 -16.81 8.21
CA ARG A 184 -16.74 -16.71 6.83
C ARG A 184 -15.73 -17.25 5.82
N ALA A 185 -16.22 -17.98 4.82
CA ALA A 185 -15.39 -18.47 3.72
C ALA A 185 -15.01 -17.33 2.75
N GLY A 186 -13.79 -17.36 2.22
CA GLY A 186 -13.33 -16.45 1.19
C GLY A 186 -13.02 -15.01 1.64
N MET A 187 -13.07 -14.75 2.94
CA MET A 187 -12.66 -13.45 3.49
C MET A 187 -11.13 -13.32 3.50
N ALA A 188 -10.65 -12.09 3.27
CA ALA A 188 -9.23 -11.79 3.26
C ALA A 188 -8.56 -12.15 4.59
N ALA A 189 -7.37 -12.75 4.52
CA ALA A 189 -6.51 -13.02 5.67
C ALA A 189 -5.39 -11.97 5.78
N VAL A 190 -4.67 -12.01 6.90
CA VAL A 190 -3.52 -11.09 7.13
C VAL A 190 -2.50 -11.18 5.98
N PHE A 191 -2.26 -12.38 5.46
CA PHE A 191 -1.40 -12.63 4.30
C PHE A 191 -2.15 -13.49 3.29
N ASP A 192 -2.33 -12.96 2.08
CA ASP A 192 -2.99 -13.62 0.95
C ASP A 192 -2.16 -13.47 -0.34
N GLY A 193 -2.59 -14.18 -1.39
CA GLY A 193 -2.07 -14.01 -2.75
C GLY A 193 -0.82 -14.81 -3.06
N ILE A 194 -0.22 -15.51 -2.10
CA ILE A 194 0.90 -16.43 -2.35
C ILE A 194 0.33 -17.69 -3.00
N ARG A 195 0.84 -18.05 -4.18
CA ARG A 195 0.36 -19.24 -4.89
C ARG A 195 0.85 -20.51 -4.22
N GLN A 196 0.05 -21.55 -4.26
CA GLN A 196 0.41 -22.87 -3.70
C GLN A 196 1.72 -23.43 -4.27
N THR A 197 2.04 -23.09 -5.52
CA THR A 197 3.29 -23.48 -6.18
C THR A 197 4.54 -22.81 -5.60
N ASP A 198 4.38 -21.72 -4.88
CA ASP A 198 5.46 -20.94 -4.30
C ASP A 198 5.73 -21.30 -2.83
N TYR A 199 5.16 -22.42 -2.37
CA TYR A 199 5.40 -23.00 -1.04
C TYR A 199 6.72 -23.77 -1.00
N PRO A 200 7.51 -23.79 0.12
CA PRO A 200 7.21 -23.11 1.38
C PRO A 200 7.40 -21.59 1.31
N PRO A 201 6.59 -20.82 2.05
CA PRO A 201 6.80 -19.38 2.16
C PRO A 201 8.18 -19.10 2.76
N ARG A 202 8.82 -18.06 2.29
CA ARG A 202 10.10 -17.60 2.85
C ARG A 202 9.81 -16.67 4.03
N TYR A 203 10.48 -16.94 5.14
CA TYR A 203 10.44 -16.11 6.35
C TYR A 203 11.66 -15.21 6.37
#